data_6bdb784e0f2569ff5190d174580d634e
#
_entry.id   6bdb784e0f2569ff5190d174580d634e
#
_cell.length_a   1.000
_cell.length_b   1.000
_cell.length_c   1.000
_cell.angle_alpha   90.00
_cell.angle_beta   90.00
_cell.angle_gamma   90.00
#
_symmetry.space_group_name_H-M   'P 1'
#
loop_
_entity.id
_entity.type
_entity.pdbx_description
1 polymer ?
#
loop_
_entity_poly.entity_id
_entity_poly.type
_entity_poly.pdbx_seq_one_letter_code
_entity_poly.pdbx_strand_id
1 'polypeptide(L)'
;MKKSISIILSLLFIVCFSSASAQEQEHKPDTVTVGIYIVSIHDIDFKEKEYAINFWIWLKYKNKKFDFEKNLEVPQAKTVDKTFSIIDTSGDVVNMQMKLQCIMKDNWKITNFPFDKQKLRISFENSQFDSRYLVFKEDTVGNHYDPRFFLNGWLIDRCVVTNGINASETAFGAESFAVPR
;
A
#
# COMPACT_ATOMS: atom_id res chain seq x y z
N MET A 1 35.45 -58.34 -11.59
CA MET A 1 34.07 -57.95 -11.92
C MET A 1 33.31 -57.32 -10.77
N LYS A 2 33.27 -57.84 -9.53
CA LYS A 2 32.51 -57.27 -8.41
C LYS A 2 32.96 -55.84 -8.00
N LYS A 3 34.24 -55.51 -8.04
CA LYS A 3 34.79 -54.17 -7.71
C LYS A 3 34.41 -53.09 -8.74
N SER A 4 34.35 -53.45 -10.02
CA SER A 4 33.98 -52.51 -11.09
C SER A 4 32.49 -52.14 -11.06
N ILE A 5 31.63 -53.07 -10.68
CA ILE A 5 30.18 -52.85 -10.55
C ILE A 5 29.90 -51.90 -9.36
N SER A 6 30.64 -52.03 -8.26
CA SER A 6 30.49 -51.19 -7.07
C SER A 6 30.88 -49.73 -7.36
N ILE A 7 31.92 -49.49 -8.18
CA ILE A 7 32.35 -48.15 -8.57
C ILE A 7 31.32 -47.47 -9.49
N ILE A 8 30.73 -48.22 -10.44
CA ILE A 8 29.70 -47.72 -11.35
C ILE A 8 28.41 -47.34 -10.58
N LEU A 9 28.01 -48.16 -9.60
CA LEU A 9 26.86 -47.90 -8.77
C LEU A 9 27.04 -46.68 -7.88
N SER A 10 28.26 -46.45 -7.35
CA SER A 10 28.61 -45.26 -6.56
C SER A 10 28.64 -44.00 -7.43
N LEU A 11 29.12 -44.10 -8.67
CA LEU A 11 29.11 -42.95 -9.61
C LEU A 11 27.70 -42.55 -10.03
N LEU A 12 26.82 -43.55 -10.23
CA LEU A 12 25.41 -43.31 -10.57
C LEU A 12 24.63 -42.59 -9.41
N PHE A 13 25.01 -42.89 -8.16
CA PHE A 13 24.38 -42.25 -6.99
C PHE A 13 24.79 -40.79 -6.82
N ILE A 14 25.97 -40.39 -7.23
CA ILE A 14 26.48 -39.01 -7.18
C ILE A 14 25.79 -38.13 -8.22
N VAL A 15 25.44 -38.68 -9.39
CA VAL A 15 24.77 -37.91 -10.47
C VAL A 15 23.29 -37.59 -10.12
N CYS A 16 22.61 -38.39 -9.27
CA CYS A 16 21.25 -38.13 -8.87
C CYS A 16 21.10 -37.00 -7.83
N PHE A 17 22.18 -36.60 -7.16
CA PHE A 17 22.13 -35.52 -6.17
C PHE A 17 22.27 -34.10 -6.72
N SER A 18 22.62 -33.95 -8.00
CA SER A 18 22.95 -32.64 -8.59
C SER A 18 21.75 -31.89 -9.24
N SER A 19 20.52 -32.37 -9.09
CA SER A 19 19.37 -31.78 -9.77
C SER A 19 18.27 -31.19 -8.87
N ALA A 20 18.56 -31.01 -7.59
CA ALA A 20 17.66 -30.28 -6.70
C ALA A 20 18.03 -28.79 -6.66
N SER A 21 18.06 -28.14 -7.84
CA SER A 21 17.89 -26.70 -7.88
C SER A 21 16.44 -26.42 -7.49
N ALA A 22 16.21 -26.05 -6.25
CA ALA A 22 14.94 -25.44 -5.85
C ALA A 22 14.78 -24.20 -6.74
N GLN A 23 13.95 -24.29 -7.76
CA GLN A 23 13.43 -23.10 -8.43
C GLN A 23 12.65 -22.33 -7.35
N GLU A 24 13.27 -21.31 -6.84
CA GLU A 24 12.60 -20.27 -6.07
C GLU A 24 11.52 -19.72 -7.00
N GLN A 25 10.30 -20.17 -6.80
CA GLN A 25 9.16 -19.76 -7.60
C GLN A 25 8.97 -18.27 -7.32
N GLU A 26 9.38 -17.43 -8.26
CA GLU A 26 9.25 -15.98 -8.17
C GLU A 26 7.77 -15.67 -7.92
N HIS A 27 7.45 -15.36 -6.67
CA HIS A 27 6.08 -15.06 -6.25
C HIS A 27 5.71 -13.72 -6.84
N LYS A 28 4.84 -13.72 -7.84
CA LYS A 28 4.29 -12.48 -8.39
C LYS A 28 3.32 -11.88 -7.37
N PRO A 29 3.51 -10.61 -6.96
CA PRO A 29 2.62 -9.97 -6.00
C PRO A 29 1.19 -9.88 -6.52
N ASP A 30 0.23 -10.04 -5.62
CA ASP A 30 -1.18 -9.83 -5.89
C ASP A 30 -1.46 -8.34 -6.07
N THR A 31 -2.32 -8.01 -7.02
CA THR A 31 -2.70 -6.62 -7.31
C THR A 31 -3.99 -6.25 -6.59
N VAL A 32 -3.94 -5.14 -5.86
CA VAL A 32 -5.10 -4.48 -5.25
C VAL A 32 -5.40 -3.21 -6.02
N THR A 33 -6.57 -3.15 -6.66
CA THR A 33 -7.03 -1.91 -7.29
C THR A 33 -7.60 -1.00 -6.22
N VAL A 34 -7.10 0.23 -6.12
CA VAL A 34 -7.48 1.22 -5.12
C VAL A 34 -7.97 2.49 -5.77
N GLY A 35 -9.08 3.01 -5.30
CA GLY A 35 -9.57 4.33 -5.66
C GLY A 35 -9.90 5.15 -4.43
N ILE A 36 -9.85 6.47 -4.57
CA ILE A 36 -10.13 7.44 -3.51
C ILE A 36 -11.06 8.52 -4.03
N TYR A 37 -11.94 8.99 -3.15
CA TYR A 37 -12.78 10.15 -3.40
C TYR A 37 -12.80 11.06 -2.18
N ILE A 38 -12.17 12.21 -2.30
CA ILE A 38 -12.05 13.21 -1.24
C ILE A 38 -13.38 13.96 -1.12
N VAL A 39 -13.99 13.92 0.05
CA VAL A 39 -15.24 14.61 0.36
C VAL A 39 -14.97 16.02 0.85
N SER A 40 -14.00 16.18 1.76
CA SER A 40 -13.63 17.48 2.30
C SER A 40 -12.22 17.46 2.88
N ILE A 41 -11.58 18.63 2.86
CA ILE A 41 -10.36 18.93 3.61
C ILE A 41 -10.67 20.21 4.40
N HIS A 42 -10.31 20.23 5.67
CA HIS A 42 -10.55 21.38 6.55
C HIS A 42 -9.51 21.42 7.67
N ASP A 43 -9.58 22.45 8.52
CA ASP A 43 -8.73 22.62 9.70
C ASP A 43 -7.23 22.52 9.39
N ILE A 44 -6.81 23.22 8.31
CA ILE A 44 -5.38 23.29 7.98
C ILE A 44 -4.69 24.16 9.01
N ASP A 45 -3.87 23.53 9.85
CA ASP A 45 -3.07 24.20 10.87
C ASP A 45 -1.58 24.13 10.52
N PHE A 46 -1.02 25.26 10.10
CA PHE A 46 0.39 25.35 9.75
C PHE A 46 1.32 25.29 10.96
N LYS A 47 0.85 25.68 12.14
CA LYS A 47 1.65 25.62 13.36
C LYS A 47 1.80 24.19 13.83
N GLU A 48 0.72 23.46 13.88
CA GLU A 48 0.71 22.05 14.27
C GLU A 48 1.08 21.12 13.11
N LYS A 49 1.18 21.66 11.88
CA LYS A 49 1.48 20.92 10.64
C LYS A 49 0.51 19.76 10.42
N GLU A 50 -0.78 20.05 10.57
CA GLU A 50 -1.84 19.06 10.41
C GLU A 50 -3.04 19.62 9.64
N TYR A 51 -3.83 18.71 9.10
CA TYR A 51 -5.10 18.99 8.45
C TYR A 51 -6.07 17.84 8.63
N ALA A 52 -7.35 18.14 8.67
CA ALA A 52 -8.40 17.13 8.69
C ALA A 52 -8.87 16.81 7.27
N ILE A 53 -9.12 15.53 6.99
CA ILE A 53 -9.62 15.07 5.71
C ILE A 53 -10.67 13.99 5.88
N ASN A 54 -11.73 14.08 5.08
CA ASN A 54 -12.79 13.07 4.95
C ASN A 54 -12.78 12.53 3.52
N PHE A 55 -12.74 11.22 3.38
CA PHE A 55 -12.70 10.59 2.06
C PHE A 55 -13.30 9.19 2.07
N TRP A 56 -13.70 8.76 0.90
CA TRP A 56 -13.98 7.37 0.60
C TRP A 56 -12.76 6.70 0.00
N ILE A 57 -12.52 5.44 0.37
CA ILE A 57 -11.57 4.55 -0.28
C ILE A 57 -12.29 3.28 -0.68
N TRP A 58 -12.01 2.76 -1.86
CA TRP A 58 -12.46 1.44 -2.27
C TRP A 58 -11.28 0.61 -2.75
N LEU A 59 -11.38 -0.67 -2.46
CA LEU A 59 -10.35 -1.66 -2.71
C LEU A 59 -10.98 -2.86 -3.41
N LYS A 60 -10.38 -3.30 -4.52
CA LYS A 60 -10.78 -4.50 -5.25
C LYS A 60 -9.60 -5.46 -5.32
N TYR A 61 -9.79 -6.67 -4.82
CA TYR A 61 -8.72 -7.67 -4.74
C TYR A 61 -9.27 -9.09 -4.74
N LYS A 62 -8.40 -10.09 -5.00
CA LYS A 62 -8.79 -11.51 -5.01
C LYS A 62 -8.33 -12.26 -3.77
N ASN A 63 -7.16 -11.91 -3.24
CA ASN A 63 -6.59 -12.62 -2.11
C ASN A 63 -7.29 -12.25 -0.81
N LYS A 64 -8.16 -13.14 -0.34
CA LYS A 64 -8.96 -12.93 0.88
C LYS A 64 -8.14 -12.82 2.18
N LYS A 65 -6.82 -13.11 2.12
CA LYS A 65 -5.93 -12.92 3.27
C LYS A 65 -5.63 -11.44 3.53
N PHE A 66 -5.84 -10.57 2.52
CA PHE A 66 -5.68 -9.12 2.67
C PHE A 66 -6.88 -8.54 3.43
N ASP A 67 -6.83 -8.61 4.74
CA ASP A 67 -7.86 -8.03 5.61
C ASP A 67 -7.65 -6.53 5.78
N PHE A 68 -8.03 -5.75 4.78
CA PHE A 68 -7.90 -4.28 4.84
C PHE A 68 -8.82 -3.63 5.87
N GLU A 69 -9.83 -4.32 6.35
CA GLU A 69 -10.63 -3.78 7.44
C GLU A 69 -9.83 -3.59 8.71
N LYS A 70 -8.89 -4.51 8.97
CA LYS A 70 -8.00 -4.46 10.14
C LYS A 70 -6.65 -3.86 9.83
N ASN A 71 -6.14 -4.10 8.61
CA ASN A 71 -4.74 -3.90 8.28
C ASN A 71 -4.48 -2.74 7.31
N LEU A 72 -5.49 -1.92 7.00
CA LEU A 72 -5.26 -0.69 6.26
C LEU A 72 -4.58 0.33 7.17
N GLU A 73 -3.40 0.78 6.77
CA GLU A 73 -2.66 1.86 7.42
C GLU A 73 -2.66 3.13 6.59
N VAL A 74 -2.67 4.26 7.30
CA VAL A 74 -2.48 5.61 6.76
C VAL A 74 -1.28 6.21 7.51
N PRO A 75 -0.03 5.98 7.05
CA PRO A 75 1.17 6.21 7.85
C PRO A 75 1.35 7.65 8.36
N GLN A 76 0.88 8.65 7.60
CA GLN A 76 1.00 10.05 7.99
C GLN A 76 -0.15 10.54 8.86
N ALA A 77 -1.12 9.68 9.19
CA ALA A 77 -2.24 10.07 10.02
C ALA A 77 -1.89 10.07 11.51
N LYS A 78 -2.25 11.14 12.21
CA LYS A 78 -2.26 11.23 13.66
C LYS A 78 -3.44 10.43 14.24
N THR A 79 -4.60 10.52 13.57
CA THR A 79 -5.80 9.75 13.89
C THR A 79 -6.45 9.24 12.62
N VAL A 80 -7.05 8.06 12.71
CA VAL A 80 -7.83 7.44 11.63
C VAL A 80 -9.13 6.93 12.24
N ASP A 81 -10.24 7.56 11.87
CA ASP A 81 -11.57 7.13 12.27
C ASP A 81 -12.31 6.50 11.09
N LYS A 82 -12.64 5.23 11.23
CA LYS A 82 -13.45 4.50 10.25
C LYS A 82 -14.93 4.69 10.55
N THR A 83 -15.55 5.60 9.81
CA THR A 83 -16.98 5.94 10.03
C THR A 83 -17.93 5.01 9.32
N PHE A 84 -17.47 4.30 8.30
CA PHE A 84 -18.25 3.34 7.54
C PHE A 84 -17.33 2.30 6.91
N SER A 85 -17.79 1.04 6.86
CA SER A 85 -17.13 -0.05 6.13
C SER A 85 -18.17 -1.00 5.60
N ILE A 86 -18.03 -1.42 4.35
CA ILE A 86 -18.80 -2.49 3.72
C ILE A 86 -17.88 -3.37 2.88
N ILE A 87 -18.09 -4.68 2.98
CA ILE A 87 -17.36 -5.67 2.20
C ILE A 87 -18.39 -6.51 1.44
N ASP A 88 -18.24 -6.53 0.11
CA ASP A 88 -18.98 -7.42 -0.77
C ASP A 88 -18.01 -8.41 -1.42
N THR A 89 -18.32 -9.67 -1.32
CA THR A 89 -17.53 -10.75 -1.92
C THR A 89 -18.38 -11.42 -2.99
N SER A 90 -18.26 -10.95 -4.22
CA SER A 90 -18.91 -11.54 -5.38
C SER A 90 -17.94 -12.47 -6.11
N GLY A 91 -18.14 -13.79 -5.95
CA GLY A 91 -17.26 -14.80 -6.52
C GLY A 91 -15.85 -14.76 -5.91
N ASP A 92 -14.83 -14.56 -6.78
CA ASP A 92 -13.42 -14.54 -6.38
C ASP A 92 -12.91 -13.14 -6.04
N VAL A 93 -13.73 -12.11 -6.20
CA VAL A 93 -13.33 -10.71 -6.01
C VAL A 93 -13.94 -10.17 -4.74
N VAL A 94 -13.11 -9.55 -3.91
CA VAL A 94 -13.54 -8.77 -2.75
C VAL A 94 -13.60 -7.30 -3.16
N ASN A 95 -14.76 -6.68 -2.98
CA ASN A 95 -14.99 -5.25 -3.14
C ASN A 95 -15.21 -4.66 -1.75
N MET A 96 -14.32 -3.83 -1.32
CA MET A 96 -14.39 -3.17 -0.03
C MET A 96 -14.51 -1.66 -0.21
N GLN A 97 -15.39 -1.04 0.55
CA GLN A 97 -15.53 0.41 0.61
C GLN A 97 -15.48 0.86 2.05
N MET A 98 -14.73 1.92 2.30
CA MET A 98 -14.65 2.55 3.61
C MET A 98 -14.76 4.06 3.49
N LYS A 99 -15.38 4.68 4.50
CA LYS A 99 -15.32 6.12 4.71
C LYS A 99 -14.44 6.40 5.90
N LEU A 100 -13.40 7.18 5.67
CA LEU A 100 -12.40 7.51 6.68
C LEU A 100 -12.42 9.00 6.97
N GLN A 101 -12.20 9.34 8.24
CA GLN A 101 -11.89 10.69 8.72
C GLN A 101 -10.50 10.63 9.37
N CYS A 102 -9.59 11.44 8.86
CA CYS A 102 -8.20 11.41 9.32
C CYS A 102 -7.74 12.81 9.69
N ILE A 103 -6.91 12.89 10.74
CA ILE A 103 -6.05 14.04 11.00
C ILE A 103 -4.67 13.66 10.48
N MET A 104 -4.25 14.34 9.42
CA MET A 104 -2.99 14.06 8.75
C MET A 104 -1.90 14.98 9.25
N LYS A 105 -0.66 14.46 9.32
CA LYS A 105 0.55 15.25 9.56
C LYS A 105 1.33 15.41 8.26
N ASP A 106 1.79 16.61 7.98
CA ASP A 106 2.69 16.87 6.85
C ASP A 106 3.71 17.95 7.22
N ASN A 107 4.83 17.98 6.53
CA ASN A 107 5.90 18.93 6.81
C ASN A 107 5.93 20.06 5.78
N TRP A 108 5.10 21.06 6.03
CA TRP A 108 5.02 22.24 5.15
C TRP A 108 6.09 23.27 5.47
N LYS A 109 6.55 23.94 4.41
CA LYS A 109 7.44 25.11 4.51
C LYS A 109 6.66 26.33 4.09
N ILE A 110 6.47 27.27 5.02
CA ILE A 110 5.76 28.54 4.80
C ILE A 110 6.80 29.63 4.65
N THR A 111 7.40 29.76 3.47
CA THR A 111 8.46 30.72 3.20
C THR A 111 7.97 31.91 2.38
N ASN A 112 6.93 31.73 1.59
CA ASN A 112 6.42 32.73 0.64
C ASN A 112 4.94 33.04 0.86
N PHE A 113 4.44 32.94 2.08
CA PHE A 113 3.06 33.27 2.39
C PHE A 113 2.72 34.72 1.93
N PRO A 114 1.58 34.97 1.26
CA PRO A 114 0.45 34.07 0.99
C PRO A 114 0.53 33.31 -0.37
N PHE A 115 1.65 33.28 -1.04
CA PHE A 115 1.83 32.69 -2.38
C PHE A 115 2.48 31.29 -2.35
N ASP A 116 2.42 30.64 -1.18
CA ASP A 116 2.96 29.29 -1.02
C ASP A 116 2.17 28.25 -1.81
N LYS A 117 2.90 27.25 -2.33
CA LYS A 117 2.32 26.03 -2.88
C LYS A 117 2.56 24.88 -1.91
N GLN A 118 1.50 24.27 -1.41
CA GLN A 118 1.59 23.16 -0.48
C GLN A 118 1.10 21.86 -1.12
N LYS A 119 1.64 20.73 -0.66
CA LYS A 119 1.18 19.40 -1.03
C LYS A 119 0.52 18.76 0.19
N LEU A 120 -0.72 18.34 0.04
CA LEU A 120 -1.42 17.51 1.03
C LEU A 120 -1.30 16.06 0.55
N ARG A 121 -0.63 15.22 1.32
CA ARG A 121 -0.33 13.83 0.94
C ARG A 121 -1.10 12.87 1.80
N ILE A 122 -1.63 11.83 1.15
CA ILE A 122 -2.21 10.67 1.80
C ILE A 122 -1.54 9.44 1.22
N SER A 123 -1.07 8.54 2.07
CA SER A 123 -0.54 7.25 1.67
C SER A 123 -1.35 6.14 2.31
N PHE A 124 -1.44 5.02 1.63
CA PHE A 124 -2.08 3.81 2.12
C PHE A 124 -1.14 2.64 1.99
N GLU A 125 -1.10 1.81 3.00
CA GLU A 125 -0.36 0.56 2.97
C GLU A 125 -1.10 -0.53 3.74
N ASN A 126 -0.65 -1.77 3.61
CA ASN A 126 -1.14 -2.88 4.41
C ASN A 126 -0.08 -3.20 5.47
N SER A 127 -0.49 -3.28 6.75
CA SER A 127 0.43 -3.51 7.86
C SER A 127 1.08 -4.90 7.88
N GLN A 128 0.49 -5.87 7.15
CA GLN A 128 0.95 -7.26 7.18
C GLN A 128 1.68 -7.70 5.91
N PHE A 129 1.36 -7.10 4.76
CA PHE A 129 1.87 -7.52 3.46
C PHE A 129 2.69 -6.41 2.82
N ASP A 130 3.92 -6.75 2.46
CA ASP A 130 4.83 -5.86 1.76
C ASP A 130 4.73 -6.00 0.23
N SER A 131 5.55 -5.26 -0.50
CA SER A 131 5.55 -5.20 -1.96
C SER A 131 5.90 -6.52 -2.66
N ARG A 132 6.42 -7.52 -1.94
CA ARG A 132 6.65 -8.88 -2.48
C ARG A 132 5.35 -9.65 -2.62
N TYR A 133 4.34 -9.32 -1.83
CA TYR A 133 3.06 -10.02 -1.79
C TYR A 133 1.90 -9.19 -2.32
N LEU A 134 1.96 -7.86 -2.20
CA LEU A 134 0.88 -6.95 -2.53
C LEU A 134 1.40 -5.70 -3.24
N VAL A 135 0.76 -5.35 -4.35
CA VAL A 135 1.00 -4.07 -5.04
C VAL A 135 -0.34 -3.37 -5.27
N PHE A 136 -0.35 -2.08 -5.04
CA PHE A 136 -1.51 -1.25 -5.34
C PHE A 136 -1.50 -0.84 -6.81
N LYS A 137 -2.70 -0.73 -7.39
CA LYS A 137 -2.93 -0.18 -8.73
C LYS A 137 -4.05 0.83 -8.63
N GLU A 138 -3.85 2.00 -9.21
CA GLU A 138 -4.87 3.04 -9.25
C GLU A 138 -6.12 2.58 -10.02
N ASP A 139 -7.30 2.88 -9.45
CA ASP A 139 -8.56 2.86 -10.17
C ASP A 139 -8.75 4.23 -10.84
N THR A 140 -8.54 4.28 -12.14
CA THR A 140 -8.58 5.53 -12.92
C THR A 140 -9.99 5.99 -13.27
N VAL A 141 -11.02 5.29 -12.79
CA VAL A 141 -12.41 5.60 -13.09
C VAL A 141 -12.97 6.63 -12.11
N GLY A 142 -13.34 7.80 -12.63
CA GLY A 142 -14.06 8.83 -11.90
C GLY A 142 -13.22 10.01 -11.39
N ASN A 143 -13.87 10.92 -10.69
CA ASN A 143 -13.22 12.06 -10.05
C ASN A 143 -12.63 11.65 -8.70
N HIS A 144 -11.47 12.19 -8.36
CA HIS A 144 -10.80 11.91 -7.09
C HIS A 144 -11.28 12.81 -5.94
N TYR A 145 -12.10 13.81 -6.22
CA TYR A 145 -12.67 14.71 -5.19
C TYR A 145 -14.02 15.26 -5.61
N ASP A 146 -14.83 15.69 -4.63
CA ASP A 146 -16.12 16.31 -4.86
C ASP A 146 -15.93 17.66 -5.57
N PRO A 147 -16.52 17.89 -6.76
CA PRO A 147 -16.37 19.13 -7.49
C PRO A 147 -16.98 20.36 -6.75
N ARG A 148 -17.84 20.13 -5.75
CA ARG A 148 -18.39 21.16 -4.88
C ARG A 148 -17.46 21.52 -3.72
N PHE A 149 -16.44 20.71 -3.52
CA PHE A 149 -15.46 20.95 -2.48
C PHE A 149 -14.60 22.16 -2.84
N PHE A 150 -14.51 23.10 -1.92
CA PHE A 150 -13.55 24.19 -1.99
C PHE A 150 -12.79 24.30 -0.68
N LEU A 151 -11.55 24.69 -0.78
CA LEU A 151 -10.68 24.88 0.36
C LEU A 151 -10.54 26.38 0.62
N ASN A 152 -11.09 26.85 1.75
CA ASN A 152 -11.15 28.27 2.07
C ASN A 152 -9.74 28.89 2.08
N GLY A 153 -9.53 29.93 1.28
CA GLY A 153 -8.23 30.59 1.14
C GLY A 153 -7.20 29.87 0.25
N TRP A 154 -7.57 28.77 -0.41
CA TRP A 154 -6.69 27.98 -1.25
C TRP A 154 -7.31 27.60 -2.59
N LEU A 155 -6.48 27.52 -3.61
CA LEU A 155 -6.85 26.96 -4.90
C LEU A 155 -6.25 25.57 -5.05
N ILE A 156 -7.09 24.63 -5.45
CA ILE A 156 -6.63 23.27 -5.78
C ILE A 156 -6.07 23.30 -7.20
N ASP A 157 -4.76 23.10 -7.32
CA ASP A 157 -4.07 23.05 -8.61
C ASP A 157 -4.36 21.70 -9.30
N ARG A 158 -4.11 20.59 -8.57
CA ARG A 158 -4.34 19.24 -9.09
C ARG A 158 -4.40 18.20 -7.97
N CYS A 159 -5.07 17.09 -8.27
CA CYS A 159 -5.00 15.85 -7.50
C CYS A 159 -4.27 14.80 -8.34
N VAL A 160 -3.31 14.09 -7.77
CA VAL A 160 -2.52 13.08 -8.47
C VAL A 160 -2.45 11.84 -7.58
N VAL A 161 -2.77 10.71 -8.12
CA VAL A 161 -2.58 9.41 -7.48
C VAL A 161 -1.31 8.77 -8.06
N THR A 162 -0.47 8.24 -7.21
CA THR A 162 0.77 7.58 -7.63
C THR A 162 0.99 6.30 -6.83
N ASN A 163 1.50 5.28 -7.47
CA ASN A 163 1.97 4.08 -6.81
C ASN A 163 3.48 4.21 -6.57
N GLY A 164 3.95 3.75 -5.43
CA GLY A 164 5.36 3.77 -5.08
C GLY A 164 5.70 2.63 -4.13
N ILE A 165 6.97 2.31 -4.05
CA ILE A 165 7.52 1.41 -3.05
C ILE A 165 8.29 2.27 -2.06
N ASN A 166 7.84 2.28 -0.80
CA ASN A 166 8.57 2.92 0.29
C ASN A 166 9.52 1.88 0.89
N ALA A 167 10.81 2.14 0.82
CA ALA A 167 11.80 1.34 1.53
C ALA A 167 11.88 1.83 2.99
N SER A 168 11.60 0.94 3.94
CA SER A 168 11.87 1.21 5.36
C SER A 168 13.30 0.80 5.68
N GLU A 169 14.05 1.68 6.35
CA GLU A 169 15.40 1.38 6.82
C GLU A 169 15.42 0.44 8.05
N THR A 170 14.25 0.02 8.52
CA THR A 170 14.12 -0.86 9.68
C THR A 170 13.74 -2.27 9.25
N ALA A 171 14.30 -3.27 9.90
CA ALA A 171 13.96 -4.67 9.70
C ALA A 171 12.71 -5.11 10.50
N PHE A 172 12.04 -4.22 11.23
CA PHE A 172 10.90 -4.51 12.12
C PHE A 172 11.12 -5.72 13.04
N GLY A 173 12.38 -5.92 13.51
CA GLY A 173 12.76 -7.06 14.32
C GLY A 173 13.00 -8.38 13.57
N ALA A 174 12.89 -8.39 12.24
CA ALA A 174 13.31 -9.53 11.44
C ALA A 174 14.83 -9.55 11.28
N GLU A 175 15.44 -10.75 11.30
CA GLU A 175 16.89 -10.90 11.11
C GLU A 175 17.35 -10.61 9.67
N SER A 176 16.45 -10.42 8.73
CA SER A 176 16.74 -10.15 7.32
C SER A 176 16.24 -8.77 6.87
N PHE A 177 17.13 -8.05 6.25
CA PHE A 177 17.05 -6.78 5.48
C PHE A 177 15.71 -6.02 5.40
N ALA A 178 15.81 -4.68 5.31
CA ALA A 178 14.73 -3.74 5.04
C ALA A 178 13.76 -4.27 3.98
N VAL A 179 12.51 -4.46 4.37
CA VAL A 179 11.45 -4.93 3.48
C VAL A 179 10.79 -3.71 2.84
N PRO A 180 10.77 -3.59 1.50
CA PRO A 180 10.03 -2.54 0.80
C PRO A 180 8.52 -2.70 1.07
N ARG A 181 7.87 -1.64 1.51
CA ARG A 181 6.41 -1.58 1.67
C ARG A 181 5.77 -0.75 0.59
#